data_14922b462764e896d825be83b3cbdd6a
#
_entry.id   14922b462764e896d825be83b3cbdd6a
#
_cell.length_a   1.000
_cell.length_b   1.000
_cell.length_c   1.000
_cell.angle_alpha   90.00
_cell.angle_beta   90.00
_cell.angle_gamma   90.00
#
_symmetry.space_group_name_H-M   'P 1'
#
loop_
_entity.id
_entity.type
_entity.pdbx_description
1 polymer ?
#
loop_
_entity_poly.entity_id
_entity_poly.type
_entity_poly.pdbx_seq_one_letter_code
_entity_poly.pdbx_strand_id
1 'polypeptide(L)'
;MRENRKQMNMDGIGIKNDILFCMVFANPEDCKELLERILGMKISEIRVLQSQKDLKNNLFQKGVRLDIYAKDSKGNVYDIEMQLTDTGNLDVRSRYYHSEMDGYQIEKGENYDDLKQSIVIFLCDFDMFHKNQSLYTFETRCSEDPTIRLNDRRKTIFVNLNGNRDGLSDKLKNLLDYLATSTPTDAFTKHIESEVSKVKSDDEWRGNFMTLEQKIEEECRFARKQALAEGLAQGHARGLSEGRESGFSEGRIQGEEQKLLFLISKKLEKGKRIAQIADECEETEERIRELIEKL
;
A
#
# COMPACT_ATOMS: atom_id res chain seq x y z
N MET A 1 6.16 -37.27 11.89
CA MET A 1 5.05 -36.97 10.96
C MET A 1 5.60 -36.02 9.90
N ARG A 2 5.74 -36.47 8.66
CA ARG A 2 6.16 -35.61 7.54
C ARG A 2 4.91 -34.81 7.14
N GLU A 3 4.86 -33.55 7.50
CA GLU A 3 3.84 -32.63 7.00
C GLU A 3 3.90 -32.61 5.47
N ASN A 4 2.75 -32.84 4.85
CA ASN A 4 2.51 -32.70 3.43
C ASN A 4 2.99 -31.30 3.00
N ARG A 5 4.19 -31.21 2.43
CA ARG A 5 4.62 -30.01 1.69
C ARG A 5 3.64 -29.88 0.53
N LYS A 6 2.74 -28.92 0.58
CA LYS A 6 1.97 -28.51 -0.58
C LYS A 6 2.99 -28.16 -1.67
N GLN A 7 3.07 -29.02 -2.68
CA GLN A 7 3.86 -28.74 -3.88
C GLN A 7 3.24 -27.49 -4.51
N MET A 8 3.99 -26.36 -4.49
CA MET A 8 3.52 -25.12 -5.07
C MET A 8 3.24 -25.35 -6.55
N ASN A 9 2.03 -25.06 -6.99
CA ASN A 9 1.64 -25.25 -8.39
C ASN A 9 2.27 -24.13 -9.23
N MET A 10 3.45 -24.39 -9.80
CA MET A 10 4.16 -23.47 -10.69
C MET A 10 3.35 -23.13 -11.95
N ASP A 11 2.37 -23.96 -12.33
CA ASP A 11 1.53 -23.72 -13.51
C ASP A 11 0.61 -22.51 -13.31
N GLY A 12 0.25 -22.18 -12.06
CA GLY A 12 -0.57 -21.02 -11.72
C GLY A 12 0.16 -19.67 -11.70
N ILE A 13 1.52 -19.67 -11.82
CA ILE A 13 2.31 -18.44 -11.82
C ILE A 13 2.28 -17.86 -13.24
N GLY A 14 1.75 -16.64 -13.38
CA GLY A 14 1.68 -15.90 -14.66
C GLY A 14 2.59 -14.70 -14.70
N ILE A 15 2.55 -13.96 -15.82
CA ILE A 15 3.39 -12.78 -16.07
C ILE A 15 3.20 -11.66 -15.02
N LYS A 16 2.10 -11.66 -14.26
CA LYS A 16 1.86 -10.70 -13.16
C LYS A 16 2.74 -10.95 -11.92
N ASN A 17 3.41 -12.10 -11.83
CA ASN A 17 4.40 -12.31 -10.78
C ASN A 17 5.60 -11.37 -11.01
N ASP A 18 5.97 -10.58 -9.99
CA ASP A 18 7.01 -9.55 -10.05
C ASP A 18 8.36 -10.07 -10.54
N ILE A 19 8.81 -11.24 -10.02
CA ILE A 19 10.09 -11.84 -10.42
C ILE A 19 10.04 -12.27 -11.89
N LEU A 20 8.97 -12.94 -12.30
CA LEU A 20 8.81 -13.42 -13.67
C LEU A 20 8.69 -12.25 -14.65
N PHE A 21 7.94 -11.19 -14.26
CA PHE A 21 7.82 -9.95 -15.00
C PHE A 21 9.19 -9.29 -15.22
N CYS A 22 9.98 -9.15 -14.16
CA CYS A 22 11.31 -8.57 -14.23
C CYS A 22 12.26 -9.40 -15.11
N MET A 23 12.20 -10.73 -15.06
CA MET A 23 13.06 -11.59 -15.88
C MET A 23 12.73 -11.51 -17.36
N VAL A 24 11.44 -11.54 -17.70
CA VAL A 24 10.99 -11.47 -19.10
C VAL A 24 11.31 -10.10 -19.70
N PHE A 25 10.99 -9.03 -18.99
CA PHE A 25 11.21 -7.66 -19.48
C PHE A 25 12.62 -7.12 -19.18
N ALA A 26 13.55 -7.95 -18.66
CA ALA A 26 14.99 -7.64 -18.67
C ALA A 26 15.57 -7.61 -20.09
N ASN A 27 14.91 -8.24 -21.06
CA ASN A 27 15.26 -8.13 -22.47
C ASN A 27 14.98 -6.69 -22.98
N PRO A 28 15.96 -5.97 -23.56
CA PRO A 28 15.78 -4.59 -23.98
C PRO A 28 14.72 -4.38 -25.07
N GLU A 29 14.58 -5.31 -26.00
CA GLU A 29 13.58 -5.21 -27.08
C GLU A 29 12.17 -5.43 -26.57
N ASP A 30 11.98 -6.35 -25.63
CA ASP A 30 10.70 -6.62 -24.99
C ASP A 30 10.29 -5.45 -24.07
N CYS A 31 11.23 -4.92 -23.31
CA CYS A 31 11.02 -3.72 -22.48
C CYS A 31 10.66 -2.51 -23.34
N LYS A 32 11.33 -2.33 -24.49
CA LYS A 32 11.04 -1.26 -25.44
C LYS A 32 9.63 -1.34 -26.00
N GLU A 33 9.22 -2.51 -26.52
CA GLU A 33 7.87 -2.69 -27.08
C GLU A 33 6.79 -2.51 -25.99
N LEU A 34 7.04 -2.98 -24.76
CA LEU A 34 6.16 -2.72 -23.58
C LEU A 34 5.96 -1.22 -23.38
N LEU A 35 7.07 -0.46 -23.29
CA LEU A 35 7.03 0.99 -23.11
C LEU A 35 6.38 1.71 -24.29
N GLU A 36 6.69 1.34 -25.54
CA GLU A 36 6.08 1.95 -26.73
C GLU A 36 4.56 1.76 -26.77
N ARG A 37 4.06 0.60 -26.32
CA ARG A 37 2.62 0.31 -26.24
C ARG A 37 1.93 1.17 -25.18
N ILE A 38 2.55 1.31 -24.00
CA ILE A 38 1.99 2.11 -22.91
C ILE A 38 2.02 3.60 -23.21
N LEU A 39 3.15 4.09 -23.72
CA LEU A 39 3.38 5.51 -23.96
C LEU A 39 2.77 6.02 -25.27
N GLY A 40 2.42 5.11 -26.20
CA GLY A 40 1.87 5.47 -27.52
C GLY A 40 2.86 6.19 -28.43
N MET A 41 4.17 6.07 -28.15
CA MET A 41 5.24 6.75 -28.90
C MET A 41 6.40 5.80 -29.17
N LYS A 42 7.18 6.11 -30.22
CA LYS A 42 8.39 5.38 -30.52
C LYS A 42 9.53 5.80 -29.60
N ILE A 43 10.21 4.80 -29.06
CA ILE A 43 11.37 4.96 -28.18
C ILE A 43 12.63 4.58 -28.97
N SER A 44 13.69 5.30 -28.73
CA SER A 44 15.02 4.97 -29.25
C SER A 44 15.55 3.68 -28.60
N GLU A 45 16.78 3.31 -28.89
CA GLU A 45 17.42 2.15 -28.28
C GLU A 45 17.33 2.21 -26.73
N ILE A 46 16.91 1.13 -26.11
CA ILE A 46 16.80 1.00 -24.65
C ILE A 46 17.92 0.10 -24.11
N ARG A 47 18.42 0.47 -22.94
CA ARG A 47 19.23 -0.41 -22.08
C ARG A 47 18.49 -0.62 -20.77
N VAL A 48 18.17 -1.86 -20.45
CA VAL A 48 17.70 -2.24 -19.11
C VAL A 48 18.93 -2.28 -18.22
N LEU A 49 19.02 -1.32 -17.28
CA LEU A 49 20.20 -1.17 -16.44
C LEU A 49 20.23 -2.23 -15.34
N GLN A 50 19.06 -2.61 -14.83
CA GLN A 50 18.87 -3.78 -13.95
C GLN A 50 17.39 -4.11 -13.82
N SER A 51 17.05 -5.39 -13.78
CA SER A 51 15.83 -5.88 -13.16
C SER A 51 16.07 -5.92 -11.65
N GLN A 52 15.16 -5.39 -10.85
CA GLN A 52 15.24 -5.30 -9.39
C GLN A 52 16.44 -4.51 -8.85
N LYS A 53 16.62 -3.27 -9.31
CA LYS A 53 17.72 -2.42 -8.86
C LYS A 53 17.46 -1.80 -7.48
N ASP A 54 18.36 -2.07 -6.55
CA ASP A 54 18.44 -1.35 -5.28
C ASP A 54 19.11 0.01 -5.48
N LEU A 55 18.35 1.10 -5.38
CA LEU A 55 18.86 2.46 -5.38
C LEU A 55 19.14 2.89 -3.93
N LYS A 56 20.42 2.98 -3.56
CA LYS A 56 20.87 3.47 -2.24
C LYS A 56 21.81 4.64 -2.43
N ASN A 57 21.31 5.84 -2.27
CA ASN A 57 22.14 7.04 -2.38
C ASN A 57 22.91 7.35 -1.10
N ASN A 58 22.45 6.91 0.09
CA ASN A 58 23.11 7.10 1.38
C ASN A 58 22.78 5.96 2.35
N LEU A 59 23.72 5.67 3.29
CA LEU A 59 23.58 4.67 4.35
C LEU A 59 22.37 4.88 5.29
N PHE A 60 21.77 6.07 5.29
CA PHE A 60 20.64 6.45 6.14
C PHE A 60 19.31 6.61 5.40
N GLN A 61 19.28 6.43 4.07
CA GLN A 61 18.06 6.54 3.28
C GLN A 61 17.41 5.17 3.11
N LYS A 62 16.07 5.18 3.05
CA LYS A 62 15.30 3.99 2.70
C LYS A 62 15.64 3.61 1.26
N GLY A 63 16.34 2.49 1.05
CA GLY A 63 16.65 1.98 -0.29
C GLY A 63 15.37 1.70 -1.07
N VAL A 64 15.38 2.01 -2.36
CA VAL A 64 14.30 1.66 -3.30
C VAL A 64 14.79 0.49 -4.13
N ARG A 65 13.93 -0.51 -4.27
CA ARG A 65 14.11 -1.60 -5.23
C ARG A 65 13.12 -1.33 -6.35
N LEU A 66 13.62 -1.01 -7.54
CA LEU A 66 12.83 -0.83 -8.75
C LEU A 66 12.72 -2.19 -9.47
N ASP A 67 11.51 -2.51 -9.96
CA ASP A 67 11.30 -3.77 -10.67
C ASP A 67 12.05 -3.78 -12.00
N ILE A 68 11.83 -2.80 -12.86
CA ILE A 68 12.56 -2.64 -14.11
C ILE A 68 13.01 -1.19 -14.27
N TYR A 69 14.31 -0.96 -14.19
CA TYR A 69 14.90 0.35 -14.45
C TYR A 69 15.61 0.37 -15.81
N ALA A 70 15.14 1.22 -16.71
CA ALA A 70 15.64 1.30 -18.07
C ALA A 70 16.03 2.73 -18.45
N LYS A 71 16.96 2.88 -19.40
CA LYS A 71 17.40 4.16 -19.93
C LYS A 71 17.45 4.08 -21.45
N ASP A 72 16.90 5.11 -22.13
CA ASP A 72 17.00 5.19 -23.59
C ASP A 72 18.29 5.91 -24.05
N SER A 73 18.56 5.89 -25.36
CA SER A 73 19.75 6.53 -25.93
C SER A 73 19.74 8.08 -25.85
N LYS A 74 18.58 8.70 -25.53
CA LYS A 74 18.46 10.13 -25.26
C LYS A 74 18.72 10.47 -23.79
N GLY A 75 18.88 9.45 -22.96
CA GLY A 75 19.12 9.59 -21.54
C GLY A 75 17.86 9.60 -20.68
N ASN A 76 16.65 9.53 -21.25
CA ASN A 76 15.42 9.40 -20.48
C ASN A 76 15.42 8.11 -19.66
N VAL A 77 14.89 8.14 -18.44
CA VAL A 77 14.85 7.01 -17.54
C VAL A 77 13.41 6.57 -17.28
N TYR A 78 13.24 5.27 -17.18
CA TYR A 78 11.96 4.62 -17.02
C TYR A 78 12.04 3.66 -15.83
N ASP A 79 11.00 3.68 -15.00
CA ASP A 79 10.77 2.71 -13.96
C ASP A 79 9.40 2.06 -14.20
N ILE A 80 9.36 0.73 -14.23
CA ILE A 80 8.13 -0.03 -14.50
C ILE A 80 7.92 -0.99 -13.36
N GLU A 81 6.80 -0.84 -12.67
CA GLU A 81 6.43 -1.56 -11.46
C GLU A 81 5.16 -2.39 -11.66
N MET A 82 5.17 -3.68 -11.30
CA MET A 82 3.99 -4.53 -11.26
C MET A 82 3.36 -4.50 -9.87
N GLN A 83 2.08 -4.14 -9.77
CA GLN A 83 1.38 -3.97 -8.49
C GLN A 83 0.08 -4.79 -8.47
N LEU A 84 0.06 -5.88 -7.71
CA LEU A 84 -1.12 -6.76 -7.61
C LEU A 84 -2.10 -6.32 -6.53
N THR A 85 -1.62 -5.57 -5.55
CA THR A 85 -2.41 -5.16 -4.37
C THR A 85 -2.25 -3.67 -4.14
N ASP A 86 -3.36 -2.98 -3.88
CA ASP A 86 -3.32 -1.58 -3.46
C ASP A 86 -2.77 -1.48 -2.04
N THR A 87 -1.62 -0.83 -1.91
CA THR A 87 -0.97 -0.54 -0.62
C THR A 87 -1.36 0.82 -0.05
N GLY A 88 -2.20 1.59 -0.77
CA GLY A 88 -2.68 2.91 -0.37
C GLY A 88 -1.62 4.00 -0.31
N ASN A 89 -0.48 3.82 -0.98
CA ASN A 89 0.65 4.76 -0.92
C ASN A 89 1.45 4.88 -2.24
N LEU A 90 0.91 4.41 -3.36
CA LEU A 90 1.62 4.46 -4.65
C LEU A 90 1.86 5.89 -5.13
N ASP A 91 0.98 6.82 -4.80
CA ASP A 91 1.09 8.25 -5.08
C ASP A 91 2.34 8.86 -4.44
N VAL A 92 2.55 8.62 -3.13
CA VAL A 92 3.75 9.11 -2.43
C VAL A 92 5.00 8.30 -2.80
N ARG A 93 4.85 6.99 -3.12
CA ARG A 93 5.96 6.16 -3.64
C ARG A 93 6.46 6.71 -4.98
N SER A 94 5.56 7.10 -5.89
CA SER A 94 5.95 7.66 -7.18
C SER A 94 6.84 8.89 -7.05
N ARG A 95 6.49 9.80 -6.12
CA ARG A 95 7.30 10.98 -5.82
C ARG A 95 8.70 10.60 -5.35
N TYR A 96 8.80 9.61 -4.46
CA TYR A 96 10.07 9.15 -3.94
C TYR A 96 10.92 8.48 -5.03
N TYR A 97 10.31 7.65 -5.89
CA TYR A 97 11.00 7.00 -7.01
C TYR A 97 11.58 8.02 -7.99
N HIS A 98 10.82 9.05 -8.36
CA HIS A 98 11.36 10.14 -9.17
C HIS A 98 12.57 10.83 -8.54
N SER A 99 12.51 11.11 -7.23
CA SER A 99 13.63 11.74 -6.50
C SER A 99 14.89 10.87 -6.53
N GLU A 100 14.73 9.56 -6.33
CA GLU A 100 15.84 8.62 -6.39
C GLU A 100 16.42 8.51 -7.82
N MET A 101 15.55 8.43 -8.84
CA MET A 101 15.96 8.39 -10.25
C MET A 101 16.71 9.67 -10.64
N ASP A 102 16.26 10.84 -10.19
CA ASP A 102 16.90 12.13 -10.47
C ASP A 102 18.30 12.20 -9.82
N GLY A 103 18.41 11.70 -8.56
CA GLY A 103 19.70 11.62 -7.88
C GLY A 103 20.74 10.71 -8.55
N TYR A 104 20.28 9.80 -9.44
CA TYR A 104 21.16 8.96 -10.26
C TYR A 104 21.51 9.57 -11.62
N GLN A 105 20.76 10.59 -12.05
CA GLN A 105 20.97 11.20 -13.35
C GLN A 105 22.07 12.26 -13.34
N ILE A 106 22.26 12.96 -12.21
CA ILE A 106 23.24 14.03 -12.05
C ILE A 106 24.10 13.83 -10.80
N GLU A 107 25.40 14.17 -10.91
CA GLU A 107 26.35 14.14 -9.83
C GLU A 107 26.58 15.55 -9.25
N LYS A 108 27.31 15.60 -8.14
CA LYS A 108 27.65 16.89 -7.50
C LYS A 108 28.47 17.77 -8.46
N GLY A 109 27.92 18.93 -8.81
CA GLY A 109 28.57 19.92 -9.67
C GLY A 109 28.09 19.91 -11.12
N GLU A 110 27.22 18.95 -11.49
CA GLU A 110 26.55 18.95 -12.80
C GLU A 110 25.38 19.94 -12.84
N ASN A 111 24.94 20.28 -14.06
CA ASN A 111 23.88 21.25 -14.27
C ASN A 111 22.50 20.58 -14.18
N TYR A 112 21.51 21.23 -13.56
CA TYR A 112 20.13 20.76 -13.54
C TYR A 112 19.51 20.59 -14.93
N ASP A 113 20.00 21.32 -15.94
CA ASP A 113 19.58 21.18 -17.34
C ASP A 113 19.95 19.80 -17.92
N ASP A 114 20.88 19.08 -17.32
CA ASP A 114 21.28 17.74 -17.72
C ASP A 114 20.30 16.65 -17.29
N LEU A 115 19.40 16.94 -16.32
CA LEU A 115 18.29 16.05 -15.98
C LEU A 115 17.43 15.76 -17.22
N LYS A 116 17.29 14.47 -17.52
CA LYS A 116 16.43 13.98 -18.60
C LYS A 116 15.05 13.63 -18.05
N GLN A 117 14.14 13.24 -18.91
CA GLN A 117 12.82 12.85 -18.51
C GLN A 117 12.86 11.61 -17.60
N SER A 118 12.14 11.66 -16.46
CA SER A 118 11.88 10.51 -15.60
C SER A 118 10.41 10.09 -15.72
N ILE A 119 10.18 8.80 -15.99
CA ILE A 119 8.85 8.23 -16.16
C ILE A 119 8.71 7.03 -15.23
N VAL A 120 7.75 7.11 -14.28
CA VAL A 120 7.39 6.02 -13.40
C VAL A 120 6.05 5.45 -13.86
N ILE A 121 5.99 4.14 -14.09
CA ILE A 121 4.83 3.42 -14.61
C ILE A 121 4.45 2.32 -13.62
N PHE A 122 3.25 2.41 -13.06
CA PHE A 122 2.67 1.34 -12.24
C PHE A 122 1.65 0.55 -13.07
N LEU A 123 1.89 -0.74 -13.24
CA LEU A 123 0.94 -1.70 -13.83
C LEU A 123 0.12 -2.30 -12.69
N CYS A 124 -1.12 -1.83 -12.52
CA CYS A 124 -1.96 -2.15 -11.37
C CYS A 124 -3.07 -3.16 -11.74
N ASP A 125 -3.16 -4.25 -10.98
CA ASP A 125 -4.29 -5.21 -11.09
C ASP A 125 -5.56 -4.70 -10.37
N PHE A 126 -5.61 -3.42 -10.06
CA PHE A 126 -6.71 -2.69 -9.42
C PHE A 126 -6.81 -1.26 -9.96
N ASP A 127 -7.96 -0.60 -9.75
CA ASP A 127 -8.16 0.81 -10.13
C ASP A 127 -7.95 1.73 -8.94
N MET A 128 -6.75 2.31 -8.82
CA MET A 128 -6.37 3.22 -7.72
C MET A 128 -7.31 4.44 -7.61
N PHE A 129 -7.89 4.91 -8.71
CA PHE A 129 -8.69 6.14 -8.76
C PHE A 129 -10.19 5.90 -8.86
N HIS A 130 -10.64 4.65 -8.99
CA HIS A 130 -12.04 4.25 -9.09
C HIS A 130 -12.83 4.97 -10.21
N LYS A 131 -12.18 5.25 -11.36
CA LYS A 131 -12.78 5.91 -12.53
C LYS A 131 -12.90 4.99 -13.74
N ASN A 132 -12.51 3.72 -13.58
CA ASN A 132 -12.56 2.69 -14.62
C ASN A 132 -11.82 3.06 -15.92
N GLN A 133 -10.78 3.93 -15.83
CA GLN A 133 -9.90 4.21 -16.97
C GLN A 133 -8.74 3.22 -16.97
N SER A 134 -8.24 2.87 -18.15
CA SER A 134 -7.04 2.03 -18.27
C SER A 134 -5.75 2.79 -18.07
N LEU A 135 -5.72 4.10 -18.33
CA LEU A 135 -4.53 4.94 -18.19
C LEU A 135 -4.86 6.20 -17.41
N TYR A 136 -4.02 6.51 -16.44
CA TYR A 136 -4.01 7.77 -15.72
C TYR A 136 -2.61 8.36 -15.80
N THR A 137 -2.45 9.46 -16.51
CA THR A 137 -1.17 10.14 -16.70
C THR A 137 -1.14 11.43 -15.91
N PHE A 138 -0.15 11.56 -15.04
CA PHE A 138 0.06 12.74 -14.19
C PHE A 138 1.29 13.52 -14.63
N GLU A 139 1.10 14.83 -14.83
CA GLU A 139 2.10 15.84 -15.11
C GLU A 139 1.85 17.05 -14.21
N THR A 140 2.89 17.79 -13.86
CA THR A 140 2.77 18.99 -13.04
C THR A 140 2.14 20.14 -13.83
N ARG A 141 1.05 20.71 -13.31
CA ARG A 141 0.32 21.83 -13.92
C ARG A 141 0.07 22.94 -12.92
N CYS A 142 -0.07 24.16 -13.42
CA CYS A 142 -0.47 25.32 -12.62
C CYS A 142 -1.90 25.14 -12.11
N SER A 143 -2.12 25.37 -10.83
CA SER A 143 -3.46 25.25 -10.22
C SER A 143 -4.41 26.36 -10.68
N GLU A 144 -3.89 27.55 -10.92
CA GLU A 144 -4.62 28.74 -11.37
C GLU A 144 -4.99 28.67 -12.85
N ASP A 145 -4.15 28.03 -13.67
CA ASP A 145 -4.39 27.77 -15.09
C ASP A 145 -3.85 26.38 -15.48
N PRO A 146 -4.71 25.33 -15.51
CA PRO A 146 -4.30 23.96 -15.84
C PRO A 146 -3.77 23.76 -17.27
N THR A 147 -3.86 24.76 -18.16
CA THR A 147 -3.25 24.70 -19.50
C THR A 147 -1.73 24.89 -19.45
N ILE A 148 -1.21 25.50 -18.38
CA ILE A 148 0.22 25.75 -18.17
C ILE A 148 0.85 24.49 -17.56
N ARG A 149 1.84 23.91 -18.26
CA ARG A 149 2.66 22.80 -17.77
C ARG A 149 3.96 23.32 -17.17
N LEU A 150 4.39 22.75 -16.05
CA LEU A 150 5.67 23.12 -15.42
C LEU A 150 6.89 22.70 -16.27
N ASN A 151 6.75 21.68 -17.10
CA ASN A 151 7.81 21.09 -17.92
C ASN A 151 9.02 20.60 -17.09
N ASP A 152 8.76 20.07 -15.90
CA ASP A 152 9.73 19.50 -14.98
C ASP A 152 10.30 18.14 -15.45
N ARG A 153 9.95 17.71 -16.67
CA ARG A 153 10.38 16.44 -17.30
C ARG A 153 10.01 15.20 -16.51
N ARG A 154 9.03 15.29 -15.61
CA ARG A 154 8.53 14.18 -14.79
C ARG A 154 7.15 13.73 -15.27
N LYS A 155 6.95 12.42 -15.32
CA LYS A 155 5.65 11.83 -15.67
C LYS A 155 5.40 10.56 -14.84
N THR A 156 4.23 10.49 -14.21
CA THR A 156 3.77 9.28 -13.53
C THR A 156 2.56 8.71 -14.25
N ILE A 157 2.58 7.40 -14.51
CA ILE A 157 1.51 6.71 -15.23
C ILE A 157 1.03 5.53 -14.39
N PHE A 158 -0.27 5.51 -14.12
CA PHE A 158 -0.93 4.35 -13.54
C PHE A 158 -1.72 3.66 -14.64
N VAL A 159 -1.44 2.39 -14.84
CA VAL A 159 -2.09 1.53 -15.82
C VAL A 159 -3.00 0.57 -15.06
N ASN A 160 -4.31 0.75 -15.17
CA ASN A 160 -5.28 -0.20 -14.63
C ASN A 160 -5.48 -1.34 -15.63
N LEU A 161 -5.00 -2.54 -15.28
CA LEU A 161 -5.09 -3.72 -16.15
C LEU A 161 -6.54 -4.15 -16.43
N ASN A 162 -7.50 -3.75 -15.58
CA ASN A 162 -8.92 -4.10 -15.67
C ASN A 162 -9.81 -2.92 -16.10
N GLY A 163 -9.22 -1.79 -16.51
CA GLY A 163 -9.95 -0.58 -16.89
C GLY A 163 -10.62 -0.68 -18.27
N ASN A 164 -11.40 0.35 -18.59
CA ASN A 164 -12.08 0.46 -19.91
C ASN A 164 -11.04 0.58 -21.05
N ARG A 165 -11.28 -0.14 -22.14
CA ARG A 165 -10.42 -0.19 -23.34
C ARG A 165 -10.78 0.85 -24.41
N ASP A 166 -11.82 1.65 -24.21
CA ASP A 166 -12.27 2.63 -25.21
C ASP A 166 -11.18 3.65 -25.51
N GLY A 167 -10.98 3.96 -26.78
CA GLY A 167 -9.99 4.93 -27.25
C GLY A 167 -8.54 4.47 -27.20
N LEU A 168 -8.24 3.28 -26.68
CA LEU A 168 -6.89 2.72 -26.69
C LEU A 168 -6.51 2.18 -28.06
N SER A 169 -5.22 2.19 -28.40
CA SER A 169 -4.69 1.49 -29.58
C SER A 169 -4.84 -0.02 -29.43
N ASP A 170 -4.99 -0.75 -30.52
CA ASP A 170 -5.12 -2.22 -30.49
C ASP A 170 -3.89 -2.88 -29.86
N LYS A 171 -2.69 -2.32 -30.08
CA LYS A 171 -1.46 -2.81 -29.44
C LYS A 171 -1.51 -2.72 -27.91
N LEU A 172 -2.04 -1.62 -27.38
CA LEU A 172 -2.17 -1.45 -25.94
C LEU A 172 -3.29 -2.35 -25.38
N LYS A 173 -4.44 -2.43 -26.07
CA LYS A 173 -5.52 -3.35 -25.68
C LYS A 173 -5.01 -4.78 -25.53
N ASN A 174 -4.34 -5.30 -26.58
CA ASN A 174 -3.79 -6.65 -26.57
C ASN A 174 -2.79 -6.88 -25.43
N LEU A 175 -1.95 -5.89 -25.12
CA LEU A 175 -1.03 -5.95 -23.98
C LEU A 175 -1.78 -6.02 -22.65
N LEU A 176 -2.74 -5.11 -22.43
CA LEU A 176 -3.49 -5.06 -21.17
C LEU A 176 -4.35 -6.31 -20.96
N ASP A 177 -4.99 -6.83 -22.02
CA ASP A 177 -5.75 -8.06 -21.96
C ASP A 177 -4.87 -9.26 -21.65
N TYR A 178 -3.68 -9.34 -22.24
CA TYR A 178 -2.70 -10.36 -21.91
C TYR A 178 -2.23 -10.26 -20.44
N LEU A 179 -1.86 -9.06 -19.99
CA LEU A 179 -1.44 -8.88 -18.60
C LEU A 179 -2.58 -9.18 -17.61
N ALA A 180 -3.84 -8.86 -17.94
CA ALA A 180 -4.99 -9.14 -17.09
C ALA A 180 -5.33 -10.63 -17.02
N THR A 181 -5.32 -11.34 -18.16
CA THR A 181 -5.91 -12.68 -18.31
C THR A 181 -4.90 -13.80 -18.63
N SER A 182 -3.64 -13.46 -18.88
CA SER A 182 -2.60 -14.38 -19.40
C SER A 182 -2.98 -15.05 -20.74
N THR A 183 -3.85 -14.41 -21.53
CA THR A 183 -4.29 -14.92 -22.83
C THR A 183 -3.66 -14.09 -23.96
N PRO A 184 -2.64 -14.59 -24.66
CA PRO A 184 -1.96 -13.83 -25.71
C PRO A 184 -2.81 -13.76 -26.99
N THR A 185 -2.93 -12.57 -27.59
CA THR A 185 -3.78 -12.32 -28.75
C THR A 185 -3.01 -11.88 -29.99
N ASP A 186 -1.89 -11.15 -29.84
CA ASP A 186 -1.05 -10.68 -30.93
C ASP A 186 0.34 -11.31 -30.96
N ALA A 187 1.16 -10.96 -31.92
CA ALA A 187 2.51 -11.53 -32.07
C ALA A 187 3.41 -11.24 -30.86
N PHE A 188 3.34 -10.02 -30.31
CA PHE A 188 4.15 -9.64 -29.16
C PHE A 188 3.73 -10.39 -27.90
N THR A 189 2.44 -10.42 -27.57
CA THR A 189 1.97 -11.14 -26.38
C THR A 189 2.20 -12.64 -26.47
N LYS A 190 2.14 -13.24 -27.68
CA LYS A 190 2.54 -14.64 -27.91
C LYS A 190 4.03 -14.85 -27.69
N HIS A 191 4.85 -13.90 -28.14
CA HIS A 191 6.30 -13.94 -27.87
C HIS A 191 6.55 -13.88 -26.35
N ILE A 192 5.95 -12.93 -25.65
CA ILE A 192 6.11 -12.81 -24.18
C ILE A 192 5.66 -14.10 -23.47
N GLU A 193 4.54 -14.71 -23.85
CA GLU A 193 4.08 -15.97 -23.26
C GLU A 193 5.08 -17.11 -23.52
N SER A 194 5.73 -17.11 -24.69
CA SER A 194 6.83 -18.06 -24.97
C SER A 194 8.02 -17.85 -24.05
N GLU A 195 8.42 -16.58 -23.79
CA GLU A 195 9.51 -16.26 -22.86
C GLU A 195 9.13 -16.64 -21.41
N VAL A 196 7.89 -16.35 -20.97
CA VAL A 196 7.35 -16.83 -19.69
C VAL A 196 7.50 -18.35 -19.58
N SER A 197 7.11 -19.09 -20.62
CA SER A 197 7.18 -20.55 -20.64
C SER A 197 8.62 -21.06 -20.57
N LYS A 198 9.57 -20.40 -21.27
CA LYS A 198 11.00 -20.74 -21.21
C LYS A 198 11.55 -20.55 -19.79
N VAL A 199 11.30 -19.39 -19.17
CA VAL A 199 11.74 -19.12 -17.79
C VAL A 199 11.16 -20.15 -16.84
N LYS A 200 9.87 -20.48 -16.95
CA LYS A 200 9.21 -21.49 -16.11
C LYS A 200 9.74 -22.91 -16.32
N SER A 201 10.31 -23.22 -17.48
CA SER A 201 10.91 -24.53 -17.77
C SER A 201 12.37 -24.68 -17.31
N ASP A 202 13.01 -23.58 -16.90
CA ASP A 202 14.38 -23.59 -16.38
C ASP A 202 14.43 -24.16 -14.95
N ASP A 203 15.16 -25.27 -14.76
CA ASP A 203 15.21 -25.96 -13.47
C ASP A 203 15.97 -25.19 -12.39
N GLU A 204 16.99 -24.42 -12.77
CA GLU A 204 17.75 -23.59 -11.83
C GLU A 204 16.88 -22.44 -11.34
N TRP A 205 16.16 -21.78 -12.26
CA TRP A 205 15.20 -20.73 -11.90
C TRP A 205 14.12 -21.26 -10.98
N ARG A 206 13.53 -22.41 -11.31
CA ARG A 206 12.48 -23.05 -10.48
C ARG A 206 12.97 -23.32 -9.06
N GLY A 207 14.19 -23.84 -8.91
CA GLY A 207 14.81 -24.09 -7.62
C GLY A 207 15.03 -22.80 -6.81
N ASN A 208 15.54 -21.76 -7.46
CA ASN A 208 15.77 -20.46 -6.83
C ASN A 208 14.48 -19.74 -6.45
N PHE A 209 13.49 -19.76 -7.34
CA PHE A 209 12.16 -19.19 -7.10
C PHE A 209 11.46 -19.84 -5.90
N MET A 210 11.41 -21.18 -5.88
CA MET A 210 10.81 -21.90 -4.75
C MET A 210 11.50 -21.60 -3.42
N THR A 211 12.83 -21.44 -3.43
CA THR A 211 13.61 -21.11 -2.24
C THR A 211 13.29 -19.68 -1.75
N LEU A 212 13.17 -18.73 -2.67
CA LEU A 212 12.84 -17.33 -2.36
C LEU A 212 11.41 -17.21 -1.81
N GLU A 213 10.44 -17.84 -2.47
CA GLU A 213 9.03 -17.86 -2.02
C GLU A 213 8.91 -18.48 -0.61
N GLN A 214 9.63 -19.57 -0.34
CA GLN A 214 9.66 -20.16 1.00
C GLN A 214 10.20 -19.17 2.05
N LYS A 215 11.27 -18.44 1.74
CA LYS A 215 11.81 -17.42 2.65
C LYS A 215 10.81 -16.28 2.89
N ILE A 216 10.18 -15.78 1.83
CA ILE A 216 9.15 -14.73 1.92
C ILE A 216 7.98 -15.21 2.78
N GLU A 217 7.50 -16.44 2.57
CA GLU A 217 6.40 -17.00 3.37
C GLU A 217 6.79 -17.14 4.85
N GLU A 218 8.02 -17.57 5.14
CA GLU A 218 8.53 -17.65 6.52
C GLU A 218 8.62 -16.27 7.18
N GLU A 219 9.14 -15.26 6.49
CA GLU A 219 9.21 -13.89 6.99
C GLU A 219 7.81 -13.29 7.21
N CYS A 220 6.89 -13.47 6.26
CA CYS A 220 5.50 -13.03 6.40
C CYS A 220 4.80 -13.70 7.57
N ARG A 221 5.01 -15.01 7.77
CA ARG A 221 4.48 -15.75 8.91
C ARG A 221 5.03 -15.24 10.24
N PHE A 222 6.33 -14.95 10.29
CA PHE A 222 6.97 -14.38 11.47
C PHE A 222 6.43 -12.99 11.78
N ALA A 223 6.35 -12.10 10.78
CA ALA A 223 5.81 -10.75 10.93
C ALA A 223 4.34 -10.74 11.40
N ARG A 224 3.50 -11.61 10.83
CA ARG A 224 2.10 -11.78 11.28
C ARG A 224 2.01 -12.24 12.72
N LYS A 225 2.87 -13.18 13.14
CA LYS A 225 2.90 -13.66 14.53
C LYS A 225 3.30 -12.57 15.50
N GLN A 226 4.28 -11.75 15.12
CA GLN A 226 4.74 -10.62 15.92
C GLN A 226 3.64 -9.55 16.03
N ALA A 227 3.05 -9.13 14.92
CA ALA A 227 1.96 -8.15 14.91
C ALA A 227 0.74 -8.61 15.74
N LEU A 228 0.40 -9.89 15.67
CA LEU A 228 -0.67 -10.46 16.49
C LEU A 228 -0.33 -10.40 17.98
N ALA A 229 0.90 -10.75 18.36
CA ALA A 229 1.34 -10.70 19.76
C ALA A 229 1.34 -9.26 20.29
N GLU A 230 1.85 -8.30 19.50
CA GLU A 230 1.82 -6.88 19.85
C GLU A 230 0.39 -6.33 19.96
N GLY A 231 -0.49 -6.67 19.03
CA GLY A 231 -1.90 -6.27 19.05
C GLY A 231 -2.65 -6.82 20.26
N LEU A 232 -2.40 -8.09 20.63
CA LEU A 232 -2.97 -8.69 21.84
C LEU A 232 -2.46 -8.01 23.12
N ALA A 233 -1.16 -7.72 23.19
CA ALA A 233 -0.58 -7.05 24.36
C ALA A 233 -1.13 -5.63 24.52
N GLN A 234 -1.23 -4.86 23.42
CA GLN A 234 -1.81 -3.52 23.44
C GLN A 234 -3.30 -3.54 23.80
N GLY A 235 -4.07 -4.47 23.21
CA GLY A 235 -5.49 -4.63 23.49
C GLY A 235 -5.74 -4.99 24.97
N HIS A 236 -4.93 -5.90 25.52
CA HIS A 236 -5.01 -6.28 26.95
C HIS A 236 -4.66 -5.10 27.88
N ALA A 237 -3.58 -4.37 27.58
CA ALA A 237 -3.17 -3.22 28.37
C ALA A 237 -4.24 -2.10 28.36
N ARG A 238 -4.82 -1.82 27.18
CA ARG A 238 -5.89 -0.84 27.02
C ARG A 238 -7.16 -1.27 27.77
N GLY A 239 -7.61 -2.49 27.57
CA GLY A 239 -8.80 -3.02 28.26
C GLY A 239 -8.66 -3.02 29.79
N LEU A 240 -7.44 -3.32 30.31
CA LEU A 240 -7.15 -3.26 31.75
C LEU A 240 -7.23 -1.81 32.29
N SER A 241 -6.69 -0.84 31.53
CA SER A 241 -6.74 0.59 31.91
C SER A 241 -8.16 1.11 31.89
N GLU A 242 -8.91 0.88 30.81
CA GLU A 242 -10.30 1.32 30.68
C GLU A 242 -11.22 0.67 31.75
N GLY A 243 -11.02 -0.63 32.00
CA GLY A 243 -11.78 -1.34 33.04
C GLY A 243 -11.50 -0.84 34.46
N ARG A 244 -10.25 -0.49 34.77
CA ARG A 244 -9.89 0.10 36.07
C ARG A 244 -10.51 1.48 36.25
N GLU A 245 -10.47 2.33 35.23
CA GLU A 245 -11.01 3.69 35.27
C GLU A 245 -12.54 3.67 35.44
N SER A 246 -13.23 2.82 34.63
CA SER A 246 -14.67 2.62 34.75
C SER A 246 -15.08 2.10 36.11
N GLY A 247 -14.42 1.02 36.59
CA GLY A 247 -14.71 0.43 37.88
C GLY A 247 -14.44 1.36 39.06
N PHE A 248 -13.40 2.20 38.99
CA PHE A 248 -13.13 3.22 40.00
C PHE A 248 -14.19 4.31 40.01
N SER A 249 -14.60 4.79 38.82
CA SER A 249 -15.66 5.80 38.69
C SER A 249 -17.01 5.30 39.21
N GLU A 250 -17.42 4.11 38.79
CA GLU A 250 -18.66 3.48 39.23
C GLU A 250 -18.66 3.20 40.74
N GLY A 251 -17.56 2.65 41.28
CA GLY A 251 -17.42 2.38 42.71
C GLY A 251 -17.49 3.62 43.56
N ARG A 252 -16.94 4.77 43.07
CA ARG A 252 -17.04 6.05 43.74
C ARG A 252 -18.49 6.57 43.80
N ILE A 253 -19.18 6.53 42.66
CA ILE A 253 -20.59 6.98 42.57
C ILE A 253 -21.47 6.13 43.50
N GLN A 254 -21.34 4.81 43.47
CA GLN A 254 -22.10 3.91 44.35
C GLN A 254 -21.78 4.13 45.82
N GLY A 255 -20.51 4.36 46.16
CA GLY A 255 -20.08 4.62 47.52
C GLY A 255 -20.66 5.99 48.07
N GLU A 256 -20.68 7.04 47.23
CA GLU A 256 -21.28 8.31 47.55
C GLU A 256 -22.81 8.19 47.76
N GLU A 257 -23.49 7.44 46.88
CA GLU A 257 -24.93 7.18 47.00
C GLU A 257 -25.27 6.40 48.29
N GLN A 258 -24.53 5.32 48.58
CA GLN A 258 -24.71 4.51 49.81
C GLN A 258 -24.50 5.36 51.07
N LYS A 259 -23.46 6.20 51.09
CA LYS A 259 -23.21 7.12 52.21
C LYS A 259 -24.34 8.09 52.39
N LEU A 260 -24.89 8.63 51.30
CA LEU A 260 -26.01 9.58 51.34
C LEU A 260 -27.27 8.89 51.83
N LEU A 261 -27.60 7.69 51.37
CA LEU A 261 -28.72 6.86 51.85
C LEU A 261 -28.62 6.63 53.39
N PHE A 262 -27.42 6.24 53.86
CA PHE A 262 -27.19 6.04 55.29
C PHE A 262 -27.40 7.34 56.11
N LEU A 263 -26.96 8.48 55.60
CA LEU A 263 -27.17 9.78 56.25
C LEU A 263 -28.66 10.19 56.30
N ILE A 264 -29.38 9.98 55.19
CA ILE A 264 -30.82 10.23 55.11
C ILE A 264 -31.59 9.37 56.10
N SER A 265 -31.33 8.03 56.14
CA SER A 265 -31.96 7.12 57.07
C SER A 265 -31.80 7.60 58.51
N LYS A 266 -30.57 7.89 58.95
CA LYS A 266 -30.31 8.41 60.32
C LYS A 266 -31.00 9.73 60.66
N LYS A 267 -31.16 10.60 59.65
CA LYS A 267 -31.83 11.91 59.84
C LYS A 267 -33.36 11.76 59.91
N LEU A 268 -33.93 10.82 59.16
CA LEU A 268 -35.34 10.42 59.24
C LEU A 268 -35.68 9.82 60.60
N GLU A 269 -34.84 8.91 61.14
CA GLU A 269 -34.98 8.36 62.47
C GLU A 269 -35.00 9.40 63.57
N LYS A 270 -34.32 10.54 63.37
CA LYS A 270 -34.32 11.71 64.26
C LYS A 270 -35.50 12.63 64.07
N GLY A 271 -36.46 12.31 63.18
CA GLY A 271 -37.67 13.08 62.93
C GLY A 271 -37.46 14.37 62.16
N LYS A 272 -36.34 14.50 61.38
CA LYS A 272 -36.08 15.69 60.57
C LYS A 272 -36.99 15.73 59.34
N ARG A 273 -37.40 16.92 58.95
CA ARG A 273 -38.21 17.16 57.73
C ARG A 273 -37.33 17.06 56.47
N ILE A 274 -37.92 16.67 55.33
CA ILE A 274 -37.21 16.50 54.04
C ILE A 274 -36.41 17.77 53.68
N ALA A 275 -36.97 18.99 53.80
CA ALA A 275 -36.28 20.24 53.57
C ALA A 275 -35.01 20.42 54.43
N GLN A 276 -35.04 20.00 55.68
CA GLN A 276 -33.88 20.07 56.59
C GLN A 276 -32.83 19.05 56.21
N ILE A 277 -33.25 17.85 55.72
CA ILE A 277 -32.36 16.80 55.29
C ILE A 277 -31.65 17.23 54.00
N ALA A 278 -32.40 17.85 53.09
CA ALA A 278 -31.87 18.40 51.82
C ALA A 278 -30.78 19.44 52.05
N ASP A 279 -31.07 20.42 52.92
CA ASP A 279 -30.11 21.50 53.27
C ASP A 279 -28.84 20.91 53.94
N GLU A 280 -28.98 20.01 54.90
CA GLU A 280 -27.84 19.38 55.62
C GLU A 280 -27.03 18.40 54.76
N CYS A 281 -27.58 17.85 53.67
CA CYS A 281 -26.91 16.97 52.78
C CYS A 281 -26.39 17.67 51.51
N GLU A 282 -26.65 19.01 51.39
CA GLU A 282 -26.32 19.82 50.22
C GLU A 282 -26.93 19.26 48.91
N GLU A 283 -28.18 18.72 49.06
CA GLU A 283 -28.91 18.08 47.94
C GLU A 283 -30.28 18.77 47.75
N THR A 284 -30.93 18.51 46.59
CA THR A 284 -32.29 18.96 46.35
C THR A 284 -33.32 18.09 47.09
N GLU A 285 -34.49 18.70 47.48
CA GLU A 285 -35.57 17.93 48.08
C GLU A 285 -36.07 16.79 47.18
N GLU A 286 -36.08 17.02 45.85
CA GLU A 286 -36.46 16.01 44.87
C GLU A 286 -35.51 14.81 44.93
N ARG A 287 -34.20 15.04 44.96
CA ARG A 287 -33.19 14.00 45.09
C ARG A 287 -33.31 13.25 46.42
N ILE A 288 -33.58 13.92 47.52
CA ILE A 288 -33.81 13.26 48.82
C ILE A 288 -35.05 12.37 48.79
N ARG A 289 -36.14 12.79 48.11
CA ARG A 289 -37.36 11.95 47.98
C ARG A 289 -37.08 10.69 47.12
N GLU A 290 -36.39 10.82 46.00
CA GLU A 290 -35.99 9.68 45.19
C GLU A 290 -35.14 8.66 45.97
N LEU A 291 -34.23 9.18 46.81
CA LEU A 291 -33.37 8.30 47.63
C LEU A 291 -34.13 7.67 48.81
N ILE A 292 -35.13 8.33 49.34
CA ILE A 292 -36.02 7.74 50.38
C ILE A 292 -36.84 6.58 49.82
N GLU A 293 -37.25 6.63 48.55
CA GLU A 293 -37.95 5.51 47.88
C GLU A 293 -37.07 4.27 47.71
N LYS A 294 -35.76 4.44 47.81
CA LYS A 294 -34.76 3.35 47.71
C LYS A 294 -34.36 2.75 49.08
N LEU A 295 -34.81 3.34 50.21
CA LEU A 295 -34.57 2.90 51.56
C LEU A 295 -35.59 1.83 51.98
#